data_dc72035e774653fc57086cbf7a916f08
#
_entry.id   dc72035e774653fc57086cbf7a916f08
#
_cell.length_a   1.000
_cell.length_b   1.000
_cell.length_c   1.000
_cell.angle_alpha   90.00
_cell.angle_beta   90.00
_cell.angle_gamma   90.00
#
_symmetry.space_group_name_H-M   'P 1'
#
loop_
_entity.id
_entity.type
_entity.pdbx_description
1 polymer ?
#
loop_
_entity_poly.entity_id
_entity_poly.type
_entity_poly.pdbx_seq_one_letter_code
_entity_poly.pdbx_strand_id
1 'polypeptide(L)'
;MLLRVQFERHTEGMKMSVEDYHKQYGLTLDKVALMKDSAIIMHPAPVNRGVEIADDVVECEKSRIFPQMRNGVFIRMAVISQAMEGKL
;
A
#
# COMPACT_ATOMS: atom_id res chain seq x y z
N MET A 1 -4.89 0.20 -5.49
CA MET A 1 -3.94 0.66 -4.45
C MET A 1 -4.37 0.17 -3.09
N LEU A 2 -3.44 -0.39 -2.32
CA LEU A 2 -3.69 -0.84 -0.96
C LEU A 2 -3.49 0.29 0.04
N LEU A 3 -4.04 0.12 1.23
CA LEU A 3 -3.83 1.03 2.36
C LEU A 3 -3.45 0.23 3.59
N ARG A 4 -2.71 0.87 4.49
CA ARG A 4 -2.28 0.25 5.73
C ARG A 4 -3.46 0.03 6.67
N VAL A 5 -3.57 -1.18 7.23
CA VAL A 5 -4.54 -1.45 8.27
C VAL A 5 -4.00 -0.89 9.58
N GLN A 6 -4.77 -0.01 10.21
CA GLN A 6 -4.38 0.65 11.46
C GLN A 6 -5.13 0.03 12.63
N PHE A 7 -4.59 -1.06 13.16
CA PHE A 7 -5.23 -1.80 14.25
C PHE A 7 -5.44 -0.93 15.50
N GLU A 8 -4.53 0.00 15.76
CA GLU A 8 -4.63 0.90 16.90
C GLU A 8 -5.86 1.81 16.85
N ARG A 9 -6.46 1.99 15.67
CA ARG A 9 -7.69 2.76 15.50
C ARG A 9 -8.95 1.91 15.49
N HIS A 10 -8.79 0.59 15.49
CA HIS A 10 -9.90 -0.35 15.33
C HIS A 10 -10.00 -1.38 16.45
N THR A 11 -9.32 -1.13 17.58
CA THR A 11 -9.25 -2.09 18.69
C THR A 11 -10.63 -2.50 19.24
N GLU A 12 -11.60 -1.59 19.20
CA GLU A 12 -12.95 -1.89 19.69
C GLU A 12 -13.87 -2.47 18.61
N GLY A 13 -13.56 -2.19 17.32
CA GLY A 13 -14.40 -2.61 16.21
C GLY A 13 -13.90 -3.87 15.51
N MET A 14 -12.66 -4.25 15.72
CA MET A 14 -12.08 -5.39 15.03
C MET A 14 -12.30 -6.67 15.81
N LYS A 15 -13.16 -7.53 15.27
CA LYS A 15 -13.44 -8.85 15.83
C LYS A 15 -12.59 -9.96 15.22
N MET A 16 -11.66 -9.59 14.36
CA MET A 16 -10.88 -10.50 13.55
C MET A 16 -9.42 -10.40 13.94
N SER A 17 -8.75 -11.55 14.07
CA SER A 17 -7.31 -11.56 14.32
C SER A 17 -6.54 -11.08 13.09
N VAL A 18 -5.26 -10.71 13.28
CA VAL A 18 -4.37 -10.33 12.18
C VAL A 18 -4.28 -11.46 11.14
N GLU A 19 -4.16 -12.68 11.61
CA GLU A 19 -4.04 -13.86 10.74
C GLU A 19 -5.31 -14.08 9.93
N ASP A 20 -6.47 -13.94 10.54
CA ASP A 20 -7.75 -14.09 9.85
C ASP A 20 -7.96 -12.97 8.85
N TYR A 21 -7.59 -11.73 9.22
CA TYR A 21 -7.66 -10.60 8.29
C TYR A 21 -6.80 -10.85 7.06
N HIS A 22 -5.55 -11.26 7.28
CA HIS A 22 -4.62 -11.54 6.18
C HIS A 22 -5.15 -12.64 5.27
N LYS A 23 -5.70 -13.70 5.86
CA LYS A 23 -6.23 -14.83 5.11
C LYS A 23 -7.38 -14.41 4.18
N GLN A 24 -8.26 -13.53 4.67
CA GLN A 24 -9.45 -13.13 3.93
C GLN A 24 -9.22 -11.95 2.99
N TYR A 25 -8.45 -10.97 3.43
CA TYR A 25 -8.31 -9.69 2.71
C TYR A 25 -6.89 -9.35 2.30
N GLY A 26 -5.89 -10.01 2.86
CA GLY A 26 -4.49 -9.74 2.49
C GLY A 26 -4.21 -10.09 1.04
N LEU A 27 -3.41 -9.28 0.38
CA LEU A 27 -2.97 -9.56 -0.98
C LEU A 27 -1.80 -10.55 -0.93
N THR A 28 -2.00 -11.73 -1.49
CA THR A 28 -1.02 -12.81 -1.54
C THR A 28 -0.63 -13.09 -3.00
N LEU A 29 0.43 -13.87 -3.20
CA LEU A 29 0.85 -14.25 -4.57
C LEU A 29 -0.25 -14.98 -5.32
N ASP A 30 -1.05 -15.80 -4.65
CA ASP A 30 -2.18 -16.50 -5.29
C ASP A 30 -3.20 -15.51 -5.85
N LYS A 31 -3.48 -14.45 -5.10
CA LYS A 31 -4.41 -13.41 -5.55
C LYS A 31 -3.79 -12.54 -6.65
N VAL A 32 -2.50 -12.29 -6.56
CA VAL A 32 -1.77 -11.54 -7.60
C VAL A 32 -1.86 -12.28 -8.94
N ALA A 33 -1.78 -13.60 -8.91
CA ALA A 33 -1.90 -14.40 -10.13
C ALA A 33 -3.25 -14.26 -10.83
N LEU A 34 -4.28 -13.83 -10.11
CA LEU A 34 -5.62 -13.59 -10.66
C LEU A 34 -5.79 -12.17 -11.24
N MET A 35 -4.81 -11.30 -11.03
CA MET A 35 -4.87 -9.92 -11.52
C MET A 35 -4.60 -9.87 -13.01
N LYS A 36 -5.08 -8.82 -13.66
CA LYS A 36 -4.77 -8.56 -15.08
C LYS A 36 -3.27 -8.39 -15.25
N ASP A 37 -2.75 -8.81 -16.40
CA ASP A 37 -1.31 -8.70 -16.70
C ASP A 37 -0.79 -7.27 -16.61
N SER A 38 -1.62 -6.29 -17.00
CA SER A 38 -1.26 -4.87 -16.96
C SER A 38 -1.45 -4.22 -15.59
N ALA A 39 -2.04 -4.93 -14.62
CA ALA A 39 -2.29 -4.34 -13.30
C ALA A 39 -0.98 -4.18 -12.52
N ILE A 40 -0.91 -3.12 -11.74
CA ILE A 40 0.21 -2.87 -10.84
C ILE A 40 -0.29 -2.77 -9.41
N ILE A 41 0.61 -3.03 -8.46
CA ILE A 41 0.29 -2.98 -7.03
C ILE A 41 0.95 -1.74 -6.45
N MET A 42 0.16 -0.91 -5.78
CA MET A 42 0.61 0.32 -5.15
C MET A 42 0.21 0.35 -3.69
N HIS A 43 0.99 1.02 -2.88
CA HIS A 43 0.75 1.23 -1.46
C HIS A 43 1.54 2.46 -1.02
N PRO A 44 0.92 3.42 -0.33
CA PRO A 44 1.62 4.66 0.04
C PRO A 44 2.70 4.45 1.11
N ALA A 45 2.78 3.25 1.72
CA ALA A 45 3.66 2.92 2.84
C ALA A 45 3.37 3.82 4.06
N PRO A 46 3.77 3.41 5.27
CA PRO A 46 4.42 2.11 5.53
C PRO A 46 3.45 0.94 5.33
N VAL A 47 4.00 -0.20 4.95
CA VAL A 47 3.21 -1.43 4.75
C VAL A 47 3.23 -2.29 6.02
N ASN A 48 2.13 -3.00 6.27
CA ASN A 48 2.08 -4.01 7.33
C ASN A 48 2.20 -5.38 6.66
N ARG A 49 3.42 -5.90 6.56
CA ARG A 49 3.67 -7.20 5.96
C ARG A 49 2.94 -8.29 6.76
N GLY A 50 2.26 -9.17 6.04
CA GLY A 50 1.47 -10.22 6.69
C GLY A 50 0.11 -9.75 7.18
N VAL A 51 -0.31 -8.55 6.85
CA VAL A 51 -1.64 -8.01 7.16
C VAL A 51 -2.38 -7.71 5.85
N GLU A 52 -2.27 -6.49 5.33
CA GLU A 52 -2.91 -6.16 4.06
C GLU A 52 -2.14 -6.68 2.84
N ILE A 53 -0.87 -7.02 3.01
CA ILE A 53 -0.02 -7.50 1.92
C ILE A 53 0.95 -8.56 2.44
N ALA A 54 1.12 -9.64 1.69
CA ALA A 54 2.08 -10.68 2.02
C ALA A 54 3.51 -10.17 1.79
N ASP A 55 4.45 -10.67 2.57
CA ASP A 55 5.85 -10.27 2.50
C ASP A 55 6.44 -10.44 1.09
N ASP A 56 6.13 -11.55 0.44
CA ASP A 56 6.64 -11.87 -0.89
C ASP A 56 5.98 -11.08 -2.02
N VAL A 57 4.90 -10.34 -1.73
CA VAL A 57 4.22 -9.49 -2.70
C VAL A 57 4.80 -8.08 -2.72
N VAL A 58 5.37 -7.61 -1.61
CA VAL A 58 5.83 -6.22 -1.48
C VAL A 58 6.79 -5.81 -2.60
N GLU A 59 7.65 -6.71 -3.04
CA GLU A 59 8.63 -6.43 -4.10
C GLU A 59 8.44 -7.34 -5.32
N CYS A 60 7.25 -7.93 -5.50
CA CYS A 60 7.01 -8.77 -6.67
C CYS A 60 7.02 -7.94 -7.97
N GLU A 61 7.00 -8.63 -9.10
CA GLU A 61 7.12 -8.00 -10.42
C GLU A 61 6.08 -6.89 -10.67
N LYS A 62 4.86 -7.08 -10.18
CA LYS A 62 3.78 -6.10 -10.35
C LYS A 62 3.86 -4.93 -9.37
N SER A 63 4.68 -5.03 -8.34
CA SER A 63 4.76 -4.00 -7.29
C SER A 63 5.45 -2.73 -7.79
N ARG A 64 4.87 -1.60 -7.42
CA ARG A 64 5.43 -0.27 -7.68
C ARG A 64 5.54 0.53 -6.39
N ILE A 65 5.58 -0.16 -5.25
CA ILE A 65 5.58 0.47 -3.93
C ILE A 65 6.81 1.34 -3.74
N PHE A 66 8.01 0.82 -4.00
CA PHE A 66 9.24 1.60 -3.83
C PHE A 66 9.37 2.73 -4.84
N PRO A 67 9.10 2.54 -6.15
CA PRO A 67 9.04 3.66 -7.08
C PRO A 67 8.02 4.72 -6.67
N GLN A 68 6.87 4.33 -6.14
CA GLN A 68 5.84 5.24 -5.65
C GLN A 68 6.37 6.10 -4.51
N MET A 69 7.08 5.50 -3.54
CA MET A 69 7.66 6.22 -2.42
C MET A 69 8.66 7.26 -2.90
N ARG A 70 9.54 6.88 -3.82
CA ARG A 70 10.52 7.79 -4.41
C ARG A 70 9.86 8.93 -5.17
N ASN A 71 8.88 8.62 -6.01
CA ASN A 71 8.16 9.62 -6.80
C ASN A 71 7.36 10.55 -5.89
N GLY A 72 6.88 10.06 -4.75
CA GLY A 72 6.17 10.89 -3.77
C GLY A 72 7.03 12.04 -3.25
N VAL A 73 8.33 11.83 -3.09
CA VAL A 73 9.25 12.91 -2.68
C VAL A 73 9.26 14.02 -3.72
N PHE A 74 9.41 13.67 -4.99
CA PHE A 74 9.44 14.66 -6.07
C PHE A 74 8.12 15.40 -6.21
N ILE A 75 7.00 14.70 -6.08
CA ILE A 75 5.68 15.32 -6.17
C ILE A 75 5.48 16.32 -5.02
N ARG A 76 5.88 15.94 -3.80
CA ARG A 76 5.77 16.85 -2.65
C ARG A 76 6.65 18.09 -2.85
N MET A 77 7.85 17.92 -3.37
CA MET A 77 8.74 19.05 -3.70
C MET A 77 8.08 19.99 -4.69
N ALA A 78 7.47 19.45 -5.74
CA ALA A 78 6.79 20.25 -6.75
C ALA A 78 5.59 21.02 -6.16
N VAL A 79 4.80 20.35 -5.33
CA VAL A 79 3.63 20.96 -4.67
C VAL A 79 4.06 22.10 -3.76
N ILE A 80 5.07 21.88 -2.94
CA ILE A 80 5.59 22.90 -2.02
C ILE A 80 6.14 24.09 -2.82
N SER A 81 6.90 23.83 -3.85
CA SER A 81 7.45 24.88 -4.72
C SER A 81 6.35 25.75 -5.33
N GLN A 82 5.31 25.12 -5.87
CA GLN A 82 4.18 25.83 -6.45
C GLN A 82 3.40 26.63 -5.41
N ALA A 83 3.23 26.08 -4.23
CA ALA A 83 2.54 26.77 -3.14
C ALA A 83 3.32 28.02 -2.71
N MET A 84 4.65 27.93 -2.61
CA MET A 84 5.52 29.05 -2.26
C MET A 84 5.50 30.15 -3.33
N GLU A 85 5.29 29.78 -4.60
CA GLU A 85 5.17 30.73 -5.70
C GLU A 85 3.76 31.29 -5.86
N GLY A 86 2.81 30.85 -5.02
CA GLY A 86 1.42 31.28 -5.11
C GLY A 86 0.65 30.72 -6.29
N LYS A 87 1.07 29.59 -6.82
CA LYS A 87 0.45 28.98 -8.02
C LYS A 87 -0.57 27.89 -7.72
N LEU A 88 -0.79 27.61 -6.44
CA LEU A 88 -1.79 26.64 -6.02
C LEU A 88 -3.04 27.33 -5.49
#